data_7ffb9087f5761aa60ff43baf2fb7a22e
#
_entry.id   7ffb9087f5761aa60ff43baf2fb7a22e
#
_cell.length_a   1.000
_cell.length_b   1.000
_cell.length_c   1.000
_cell.angle_alpha   90.00
_cell.angle_beta   90.00
_cell.angle_gamma   90.00
#
_symmetry.space_group_name_H-M   'P 1'
#
loop_
_entity.id
_entity.type
_entity.pdbx_description
1 polymer ?
#
loop_
_entity_poly.entity_id
_entity_poly.type
_entity_poly.pdbx_seq_one_letter_code
_entity_poly.pdbx_strand_id
1 'polypeptide(L)'
;MTTYESDIKTISSGEEVVFGILSDLNNLQKYQEHIPLTDKVKNLQFDTDSCSFVVDVFGKVGFRIIEREPSKTIKLTSENAPFQVDVWIQLKEIAENDTKLKLTMKAELPTMIKMMVDKKLQLGINEIAEILAKALSK
;
A
#
# COMPACT_ATOMS: atom_id res chain seq x y z
N MET A 1 1.75 -15.96 -10.52
CA MET A 1 1.39 -14.66 -9.96
C MET A 1 2.13 -13.54 -10.66
N THR A 2 1.47 -12.42 -10.84
CA THR A 2 2.10 -11.22 -11.42
C THR A 2 2.63 -10.35 -10.30
N THR A 3 3.85 -9.86 -10.46
CA THR A 3 4.52 -9.01 -9.46
C THR A 3 4.63 -7.58 -9.96
N TYR A 4 4.25 -6.63 -9.12
CA TYR A 4 4.40 -5.20 -9.37
C TYR A 4 5.26 -4.61 -8.26
N GLU A 5 6.24 -3.82 -8.63
CA GLU A 5 7.14 -3.17 -7.68
C GLU A 5 7.14 -1.67 -7.90
N SER A 6 7.08 -0.91 -6.80
CA SER A 6 7.24 0.53 -6.89
C SER A 6 8.70 0.90 -7.06
N ASP A 7 8.94 2.15 -7.49
CA ASP A 7 10.27 2.73 -7.36
C ASP A 7 10.62 2.85 -5.88
N ILE A 8 11.90 2.90 -5.58
CA ILE A 8 12.37 3.13 -4.23
C ILE A 8 12.21 4.62 -3.93
N LYS A 9 11.51 4.92 -2.83
CA LYS A 9 11.26 6.30 -2.40
C LYS A 9 12.00 6.58 -1.10
N THR A 10 12.33 7.82 -0.87
CA THR A 10 13.03 8.26 0.35
C THR A 10 12.03 8.92 1.30
N ILE A 11 12.08 8.51 2.55
CA ILE A 11 11.30 9.11 3.64
C ILE A 11 12.28 9.77 4.60
N SER A 12 12.10 11.07 4.87
CA SER A 12 12.97 11.84 5.77
C SER A 12 12.58 11.61 7.22
N SER A 13 12.53 10.35 7.64
CA SER A 13 12.19 9.92 9.01
C SER A 13 12.88 8.58 9.27
N GLY A 14 13.06 8.23 10.55
CA GLY A 14 13.66 6.95 10.92
C GLY A 14 12.72 5.78 10.68
N GLU A 15 13.27 4.59 10.43
CA GLU A 15 12.47 3.40 10.13
C GLU A 15 11.53 3.00 11.26
N GLU A 16 11.93 3.21 12.52
CA GLU A 16 11.05 2.93 13.66
C GLU A 16 9.79 3.80 13.65
N VAL A 17 9.96 5.08 13.34
CA VAL A 17 8.86 6.04 13.28
C VAL A 17 7.92 5.67 12.13
N VAL A 18 8.49 5.42 10.96
CA VAL A 18 7.71 5.05 9.76
C VAL A 18 6.95 3.75 10.00
N PHE A 19 7.63 2.74 10.54
CA PHE A 19 7.00 1.45 10.84
C PHE A 19 5.86 1.62 11.85
N GLY A 20 6.09 2.41 12.91
CA GLY A 20 5.07 2.65 13.93
C GLY A 20 3.81 3.26 13.37
N ILE A 21 3.95 4.17 12.40
CA ILE A 21 2.79 4.80 11.75
C ILE A 21 2.08 3.81 10.83
N LEU A 22 2.84 3.10 9.98
CA LEU A 22 2.27 2.20 8.98
C LEU A 22 1.71 0.90 9.57
N SER A 23 2.19 0.48 10.75
CA SER A 23 1.73 -0.76 11.37
C SER A 23 0.35 -0.65 12.02
N ASP A 24 -0.19 0.56 12.12
CA ASP A 24 -1.57 0.83 12.53
C ASP A 24 -2.24 1.64 11.42
N LEU A 25 -3.09 0.98 10.65
CA LEU A 25 -3.69 1.60 9.47
C LEU A 25 -4.64 2.75 9.81
N ASN A 26 -5.11 2.86 11.07
CA ASN A 26 -5.86 4.04 11.52
C ASN A 26 -5.07 5.34 11.30
N ASN A 27 -3.74 5.27 11.38
CA ASN A 27 -2.89 6.46 11.16
C ASN A 27 -2.98 6.98 9.73
N LEU A 28 -3.38 6.16 8.79
CA LEU A 28 -3.51 6.57 7.39
C LEU A 28 -4.76 7.41 7.14
N GLN A 29 -5.71 7.38 8.05
CA GLN A 29 -6.94 8.16 7.92
C GLN A 29 -6.65 9.67 7.80
N LYS A 30 -5.62 10.16 8.49
CA LYS A 30 -5.21 11.57 8.39
C LYS A 30 -4.72 11.96 7.00
N TYR A 31 -4.23 10.99 6.24
CA TYR A 31 -3.66 11.21 4.91
C TYR A 31 -4.65 10.92 3.79
N GLN A 32 -5.89 10.63 4.15
CA GLN A 32 -6.94 10.29 3.19
C GLN A 32 -7.14 11.37 2.12
N GLU A 33 -6.96 12.63 2.50
CA GLU A 33 -7.08 13.77 1.60
C GLU A 33 -6.03 13.77 0.48
N HIS A 34 -4.89 13.14 0.73
CA HIS A 34 -3.77 13.09 -0.21
C HIS A 34 -3.85 11.87 -1.14
N ILE A 35 -4.76 10.93 -0.84
CA ILE A 35 -4.98 9.78 -1.70
C ILE A 35 -5.91 10.21 -2.82
N PRO A 36 -5.50 10.08 -4.10
CA PRO A 36 -6.35 10.48 -5.21
C PRO A 36 -7.55 9.54 -5.29
N LEU A 37 -8.63 9.94 -4.65
CA LEU A 37 -9.91 9.26 -4.75
C LEU A 37 -10.51 9.65 -6.08
N THR A 38 -10.44 8.74 -7.03
CA THR A 38 -11.15 8.90 -8.30
C THR A 38 -12.56 8.38 -8.10
N ASP A 39 -13.42 8.57 -9.10
CA ASP A 39 -14.76 7.97 -9.09
C ASP A 39 -14.70 6.45 -8.99
N LYS A 40 -13.53 5.86 -9.18
CA LYS A 40 -13.32 4.41 -9.19
C LYS A 40 -13.02 3.81 -7.83
N VAL A 41 -12.56 4.61 -6.87
CA VAL A 41 -12.26 4.15 -5.50
C VAL A 41 -12.98 5.05 -4.51
N LYS A 42 -13.87 4.47 -3.72
CA LYS A 42 -14.74 5.21 -2.79
C LYS A 42 -14.75 4.55 -1.42
N ASN A 43 -15.24 5.30 -0.44
CA ASN A 43 -15.54 4.80 0.91
C ASN A 43 -14.34 4.13 1.59
N LEU A 44 -13.20 4.83 1.58
CA LEU A 44 -12.02 4.37 2.32
C LEU A 44 -12.34 4.29 3.82
N GLN A 45 -12.10 3.13 4.39
CA GLN A 45 -12.25 2.90 5.83
C GLN A 45 -10.99 2.24 6.36
N PHE A 46 -10.54 2.69 7.53
CA PHE A 46 -9.33 2.18 8.16
C PHE A 46 -9.62 1.64 9.55
N ASP A 47 -8.94 0.56 9.89
CA ASP A 47 -8.93 -0.03 11.22
C ASP A 47 -7.47 -0.26 11.59
N THR A 48 -7.20 -0.76 12.79
CA THR A 48 -5.82 -1.01 13.22
C THR A 48 -5.09 -1.96 12.27
N ASP A 49 -5.74 -3.05 11.90
CA ASP A 49 -5.12 -4.12 11.12
C ASP A 49 -5.63 -4.22 9.68
N SER A 50 -6.58 -3.36 9.29
CA SER A 50 -7.20 -3.51 7.99
C SER A 50 -7.63 -2.19 7.39
N CYS A 51 -7.84 -2.20 6.08
CA CYS A 51 -8.49 -1.10 5.37
C CYS A 51 -9.45 -1.69 4.34
N SER A 52 -10.46 -0.93 3.98
CA SER A 52 -11.41 -1.34 2.95
C SER A 52 -11.83 -0.16 2.09
N PHE A 53 -12.26 -0.46 0.89
CA PHE A 53 -12.72 0.55 -0.06
C PHE A 53 -13.64 -0.11 -1.08
N VAL A 54 -14.36 0.71 -1.83
CA VAL A 54 -15.26 0.24 -2.90
C VAL A 54 -14.64 0.58 -4.24
N VAL A 55 -14.51 -0.44 -5.10
CA VAL A 55 -14.01 -0.29 -6.47
C VAL A 55 -15.16 -0.59 -7.42
N ASP A 56 -15.37 0.26 -8.44
CA ASP A 56 -16.52 0.16 -9.36
C ASP A 56 -16.73 -1.23 -9.93
N VAL A 57 -15.65 -1.92 -10.32
CA VAL A 57 -15.75 -3.21 -11.00
C VAL A 57 -15.96 -4.37 -10.02
N PHE A 58 -15.38 -4.28 -8.83
CA PHE A 58 -15.31 -5.41 -7.89
C PHE A 58 -16.13 -5.23 -6.62
N GLY A 59 -16.71 -4.06 -6.39
CA GLY A 59 -17.44 -3.77 -5.16
C GLY A 59 -16.50 -3.52 -3.99
N LYS A 60 -16.92 -3.90 -2.79
CA LYS A 60 -16.13 -3.68 -1.58
C LYS A 60 -15.00 -4.70 -1.48
N VAL A 61 -13.78 -4.20 -1.41
CA VAL A 61 -12.57 -5.01 -1.23
C VAL A 61 -11.74 -4.42 -0.10
N GLY A 62 -10.82 -5.18 0.43
CA GLY A 62 -9.97 -4.69 1.50
C GLY A 62 -8.64 -5.41 1.59
N PHE A 63 -7.82 -4.93 2.50
CA PHE A 63 -6.53 -5.53 2.82
C PHE A 63 -6.40 -5.63 4.34
N ARG A 64 -5.80 -6.73 4.79
CA ARG A 64 -5.52 -6.96 6.20
C ARG A 64 -4.03 -7.20 6.41
N ILE A 65 -3.46 -6.58 7.44
CA ILE A 65 -2.07 -6.86 7.83
C ILE A 65 -2.03 -8.25 8.44
N ILE A 66 -1.20 -9.12 7.89
CA ILE A 66 -1.03 -10.49 8.36
C ILE A 66 0.35 -10.75 8.95
N GLU A 67 1.30 -9.86 8.71
CA GLU A 67 2.65 -10.02 9.21
C GLU A 67 3.29 -8.66 9.45
N ARG A 68 3.96 -8.51 10.60
CA ARG A 68 4.72 -7.31 10.94
C ARG A 68 6.12 -7.74 11.37
N GLU A 69 7.12 -7.37 10.58
CA GLU A 69 8.52 -7.51 10.96
C GLU A 69 9.01 -6.13 11.38
N PRO A 70 9.24 -5.89 12.69
CA PRO A 70 9.51 -4.57 13.22
C PRO A 70 10.60 -3.81 12.46
N SER A 71 10.28 -2.59 12.08
CA SER A 71 11.14 -1.64 11.36
C SER A 71 11.58 -2.10 9.97
N LYS A 72 11.07 -3.22 9.47
CA LYS A 72 11.48 -3.80 8.18
C LYS A 72 10.35 -3.97 7.20
N THR A 73 9.33 -4.75 7.55
CA THR A 73 8.30 -5.15 6.59
C THR A 73 6.93 -5.26 7.21
N ILE A 74 5.93 -4.81 6.46
CA ILE A 74 4.52 -5.05 6.78
C ILE A 74 3.93 -5.78 5.59
N LYS A 75 3.32 -6.95 5.83
CA LYS A 75 2.67 -7.73 4.79
C LYS A 75 1.16 -7.67 4.95
N LEU A 76 0.47 -7.36 3.86
CA LEU A 76 -0.99 -7.32 3.81
C LEU A 76 -1.48 -8.34 2.79
N THR A 77 -2.68 -8.88 3.02
CA THR A 77 -3.35 -9.75 2.08
C THR A 77 -4.75 -9.22 1.80
N SER A 78 -5.27 -9.52 0.61
CA SER A 78 -6.59 -9.05 0.20
C SER A 78 -7.70 -9.77 0.97
N GLU A 79 -8.80 -9.03 1.19
CA GLU A 79 -10.04 -9.54 1.77
C GLU A 79 -11.19 -9.19 0.86
N ASN A 80 -12.10 -10.15 0.66
CA ASN A 80 -13.30 -9.96 -0.16
C ASN A 80 -13.00 -9.56 -1.61
N ALA A 81 -11.79 -9.83 -2.07
CA ALA A 81 -11.40 -9.56 -3.45
C ALA A 81 -11.66 -10.80 -4.32
N PRO A 82 -11.93 -10.60 -5.62
CA PRO A 82 -12.19 -11.73 -6.53
C PRO A 82 -10.95 -12.58 -6.80
N PHE A 83 -9.76 -12.10 -6.46
CA PHE A 83 -8.51 -12.84 -6.57
C PHE A 83 -7.58 -12.45 -5.44
N GLN A 84 -6.61 -13.32 -5.16
CA GLN A 84 -5.66 -13.04 -4.09
C GLN A 84 -4.65 -11.97 -4.52
N VAL A 85 -4.43 -11.00 -3.63
CA VAL A 85 -3.43 -9.96 -3.79
C VAL A 85 -2.69 -9.81 -2.47
N ASP A 86 -1.37 -9.94 -2.51
CA ASP A 86 -0.51 -9.72 -1.35
C ASP A 86 0.34 -8.47 -1.59
N VAL A 87 0.53 -7.66 -0.54
CA VAL A 87 1.30 -6.42 -0.61
C VAL A 87 2.34 -6.42 0.50
N TRP A 88 3.56 -6.05 0.16
CA TRP A 88 4.64 -5.86 1.12
C TRP A 88 5.05 -4.40 1.14
N ILE A 89 5.08 -3.82 2.34
CA ILE A 89 5.67 -2.49 2.57
C ILE A 89 7.04 -2.76 3.16
N GLN A 90 8.08 -2.41 2.41
CA GLN A 90 9.47 -2.71 2.78
C GLN A 90 10.20 -1.44 3.14
N LEU A 91 10.89 -1.44 4.29
CA LEU A 91 11.61 -0.29 4.81
C LEU A 91 13.07 -0.64 5.05
N LYS A 92 13.95 0.32 4.80
CA LYS A 92 15.38 0.19 5.10
C LYS A 92 15.98 1.56 5.40
N GLU A 93 16.36 1.77 6.65
CA GLU A 93 17.06 3.00 7.03
C GLU A 93 18.53 2.86 6.63
N ILE A 94 19.02 3.84 5.87
CA ILE A 94 20.40 3.86 5.39
C ILE A 94 21.24 4.92 6.09
N ALA A 95 20.59 5.89 6.73
CA ALA A 95 21.25 6.94 7.52
C ALA A 95 20.20 7.52 8.46
N GLU A 96 20.60 8.34 9.39
CA GLU A 96 19.67 8.99 10.33
C GLU A 96 18.62 9.79 9.55
N ASN A 97 17.34 9.51 9.84
CA ASN A 97 16.20 10.13 9.17
C ASN A 97 16.22 9.99 7.65
N ASP A 98 16.77 8.88 7.17
CA ASP A 98 16.80 8.56 5.73
C ASP A 98 16.41 7.09 5.56
N THR A 99 15.14 6.86 5.38
CA THR A 99 14.58 5.51 5.21
C THR A 99 14.13 5.33 3.77
N LYS A 100 14.52 4.20 3.17
CA LYS A 100 14.05 3.82 1.85
C LYS A 100 12.78 2.99 1.98
N LEU A 101 11.79 3.31 1.15
CA LEU A 101 10.51 2.63 1.08
C LEU A 101 10.35 2.00 -0.28
N LYS A 102 9.90 0.75 -0.31
CA LYS A 102 9.51 0.07 -1.54
C LYS A 102 8.24 -0.71 -1.29
N LEU A 103 7.32 -0.65 -2.24
CA LEU A 103 6.09 -1.46 -2.21
C LEU A 103 6.21 -2.58 -3.24
N THR A 104 5.82 -3.78 -2.85
CA THR A 104 5.76 -4.93 -3.75
C THR A 104 4.37 -5.53 -3.66
N MET A 105 3.76 -5.83 -4.79
CA MET A 105 2.44 -6.45 -4.86
C MET A 105 2.51 -7.68 -5.74
N LYS A 106 1.96 -8.80 -5.25
CA LYS A 106 1.78 -10.01 -6.05
C LYS A 106 0.30 -10.31 -6.15
N ALA A 107 -0.18 -10.49 -7.35
CA ALA A 107 -1.60 -10.72 -7.62
C ALA A 107 -1.81 -11.92 -8.52
N GLU A 108 -2.80 -12.74 -8.19
CA GLU A 108 -3.26 -13.83 -9.05
C GLU A 108 -4.34 -13.27 -9.96
N LEU A 109 -3.94 -12.80 -11.14
CA LEU A 109 -4.86 -12.17 -12.08
C LEU A 109 -5.12 -13.10 -13.26
N PRO A 110 -6.41 -13.38 -13.58
CA PRO A 110 -6.75 -14.03 -14.84
C PRO A 110 -6.19 -13.21 -16.00
N THR A 111 -5.77 -13.86 -17.06
CA THR A 111 -5.11 -13.22 -18.21
C THR A 111 -5.87 -11.99 -18.72
N MET A 112 -7.18 -12.10 -18.89
CA MET A 112 -7.99 -10.98 -19.39
C MET A 112 -7.98 -9.79 -18.44
N ILE A 113 -8.11 -10.06 -17.14
CA ILE A 113 -8.09 -9.00 -16.13
C ILE A 113 -6.72 -8.34 -16.10
N LYS A 114 -5.65 -9.14 -16.15
CA LYS A 114 -4.29 -8.63 -16.18
C LYS A 114 -4.08 -7.66 -17.33
N MET A 115 -4.54 -8.01 -18.53
CA MET A 115 -4.42 -7.15 -19.70
C MET A 115 -5.12 -5.80 -19.49
N MET A 116 -6.24 -5.79 -18.77
CA MET A 116 -7.01 -4.57 -18.52
C MET A 116 -6.37 -3.67 -17.46
N VAL A 117 -5.73 -4.24 -16.44
CA VAL A 117 -5.31 -3.48 -15.25
C VAL A 117 -3.79 -3.34 -15.09
N ASP A 118 -3.00 -4.04 -15.91
CA ASP A 118 -1.55 -4.13 -15.74
C ASP A 118 -0.87 -2.76 -15.57
N LYS A 119 -1.10 -1.85 -16.50
CA LYS A 119 -0.52 -0.49 -16.45
C LYS A 119 -1.06 0.31 -15.28
N LYS A 120 -2.34 0.16 -14.97
CA LYS A 120 -2.99 0.88 -13.87
C LYS A 120 -2.43 0.47 -12.53
N LEU A 121 -2.16 -0.84 -12.36
CA LEU A 121 -1.58 -1.34 -11.11
C LEU A 121 -0.13 -0.88 -10.94
N GLN A 122 0.65 -0.88 -12.01
CA GLN A 122 2.03 -0.40 -11.94
C GLN A 122 2.08 1.10 -11.61
N LEU A 123 1.24 1.90 -12.25
CA LEU A 123 1.16 3.33 -11.95
C LEU A 123 0.63 3.58 -10.54
N GLY A 124 -0.38 2.81 -10.14
CA GLY A 124 -0.98 2.95 -8.81
C GLY A 124 -0.01 2.66 -7.68
N ILE A 125 0.79 1.60 -7.80
CA ILE A 125 1.75 1.26 -6.74
C ILE A 125 2.84 2.33 -6.61
N ASN A 126 3.27 2.91 -7.72
CA ASN A 126 4.22 4.03 -7.70
C ASN A 126 3.61 5.28 -7.06
N GLU A 127 2.36 5.59 -7.37
CA GLU A 127 1.66 6.73 -6.77
C GLU A 127 1.52 6.58 -5.26
N ILE A 128 1.13 5.40 -4.81
CA ILE A 128 0.98 5.13 -3.38
C ILE A 128 2.32 5.27 -2.67
N ALA A 129 3.38 4.72 -3.24
CA ALA A 129 4.73 4.84 -2.67
C ALA A 129 5.15 6.31 -2.55
N GLU A 130 4.86 7.12 -3.55
CA GLU A 130 5.19 8.55 -3.52
C GLU A 130 4.38 9.32 -2.47
N ILE A 131 3.08 9.03 -2.37
CA ILE A 131 2.21 9.64 -1.37
C ILE A 131 2.70 9.31 0.03
N LEU A 132 3.00 8.04 0.30
CA LEU A 132 3.51 7.62 1.60
C LEU A 132 4.85 8.30 1.93
N ALA A 133 5.75 8.39 0.95
CA ALA A 133 7.03 9.02 1.15
C ALA A 133 6.90 10.49 1.55
N LYS A 134 6.02 11.22 0.88
CA LYS A 134 5.76 12.63 1.19
C LYS A 134 5.04 12.81 2.53
N ALA A 135 4.03 11.99 2.78
CA ALA A 135 3.23 12.10 4.00
C ALA A 135 4.03 11.76 5.26
N LEU A 136 4.97 10.83 5.18
CA LEU A 136 5.74 10.35 6.33
C LEU A 136 7.08 11.05 6.50
N SER A 137 7.47 11.91 5.58
CA SER A 137 8.68 12.71 5.71
C SER A 137 8.45 13.90 6.63
N LYS A 138 9.49 14.20 7.40
CA LYS A 138 9.47 15.38 8.27
C LYS A 138 9.67 16.68 7.49
#